data_c8345886c2ca3034c3c1738656a940f1
#
_entry.id   c8345886c2ca3034c3c1738656a940f1
#
_cell.length_a   1.000
_cell.length_b   1.000
_cell.length_c   1.000
_cell.angle_alpha   90.00
_cell.angle_beta   90.00
_cell.angle_gamma   90.00
#
_symmetry.space_group_name_H-M   'P 1'
#
loop_
_entity.id
_entity.type
_entity.pdbx_description
1 polymer ?
#
loop_
_entity_poly.entity_id
_entity_poly.type
_entity_poly.pdbx_seq_one_letter_code
_entity_poly.pdbx_strand_id
1 'polypeptide(L)'
;MNKSKTILKALSLCLIICSEPTSAHDQGGALASSPYATQSWLITCYDDGNGPAASLYFDVKASTPGRKFGVTATVSKNGAEASTTDPKSGDRIRSPGVSLTAGDGEYNMTLTKAKTKPNLPDSTLKGTMVYGFTYHCQSASGAHTGTLINRR
;
A
#
# COMPACT_ATOMS: atom_id res chain seq x y z
N MET A 1 -67.53 27.62 15.77
CA MET A 1 -66.33 27.99 15.02
C MET A 1 -65.20 27.13 15.51
N ASN A 2 -64.93 25.98 14.84
CA ASN A 2 -63.83 25.10 15.22
C ASN A 2 -62.64 25.31 14.23
N LYS A 3 -61.53 25.78 14.75
CA LYS A 3 -60.27 25.93 13.98
C LYS A 3 -59.47 24.63 14.10
N SER A 4 -59.46 23.84 13.05
CA SER A 4 -58.57 22.68 12.89
C SER A 4 -57.16 23.13 12.68
N LYS A 5 -56.24 22.74 13.58
CA LYS A 5 -54.79 22.96 13.43
C LYS A 5 -54.19 21.74 12.76
N THR A 6 -53.82 21.89 11.49
CA THR A 6 -53.04 20.89 10.72
C THR A 6 -51.59 20.93 11.16
N ILE A 7 -51.10 19.87 11.81
CA ILE A 7 -49.70 19.71 12.19
C ILE A 7 -48.97 19.04 11.01
N LEU A 8 -48.12 19.80 10.32
CA LEU A 8 -47.26 19.29 9.28
C LEU A 8 -46.06 18.57 9.94
N LYS A 9 -46.02 17.23 9.91
CA LYS A 9 -44.88 16.46 10.35
C LYS A 9 -43.86 16.46 9.23
N ALA A 10 -42.74 17.23 9.41
CA ALA A 10 -41.58 17.16 8.55
C ALA A 10 -40.86 15.83 8.80
N LEU A 11 -40.91 14.93 7.80
CA LEU A 11 -40.18 13.68 7.81
C LEU A 11 -38.72 13.98 7.37
N SER A 12 -37.80 14.06 8.36
CA SER A 12 -36.39 14.22 8.15
C SER A 12 -35.82 12.91 7.62
N LEU A 13 -35.55 12.84 6.32
CA LEU A 13 -34.91 11.70 5.66
C LEU A 13 -33.39 11.78 5.98
N CYS A 14 -32.96 11.00 6.97
CA CYS A 14 -31.54 10.86 7.32
C CYS A 14 -30.88 10.00 6.23
N LEU A 15 -30.15 10.63 5.28
CA LEU A 15 -29.26 9.93 4.36
C LEU A 15 -28.11 9.33 5.17
N ILE A 16 -28.16 8.03 5.44
CA ILE A 16 -27.02 7.27 5.94
C ILE A 16 -26.07 7.10 4.76
N ILE A 17 -25.03 7.93 4.72
CA ILE A 17 -23.89 7.73 3.82
C ILE A 17 -23.14 6.51 4.37
N CYS A 18 -23.41 5.33 3.83
CA CYS A 18 -22.55 4.17 4.02
C CYS A 18 -21.20 4.48 3.36
N SER A 19 -20.23 4.96 4.14
CA SER A 19 -18.83 4.91 3.72
C SER A 19 -18.41 3.44 3.74
N GLU A 20 -18.25 2.86 2.56
CA GLU A 20 -17.66 1.52 2.43
C GLU A 20 -16.27 1.53 3.07
N PRO A 21 -15.91 0.52 3.91
CA PRO A 21 -14.56 0.43 4.44
C PRO A 21 -13.60 0.22 3.25
N THR A 22 -12.74 1.21 3.00
CA THR A 22 -11.69 1.11 2.00
C THR A 22 -10.71 0.04 2.45
N SER A 23 -10.85 -1.18 1.92
CA SER A 23 -9.97 -2.30 2.24
C SER A 23 -8.64 -2.13 1.54
N ALA A 24 -7.62 -1.74 2.29
CA ALA A 24 -6.24 -1.84 1.83
C ALA A 24 -5.85 -3.33 1.75
N HIS A 25 -5.14 -3.71 0.68
CA HIS A 25 -4.67 -5.08 0.49
C HIS A 25 -3.32 -5.25 1.16
N ASP A 26 -3.20 -6.25 2.05
CA ASP A 26 -1.93 -6.64 2.67
C ASP A 26 -1.36 -7.88 2.00
N GLN A 27 -0.07 -7.85 1.72
CA GLN A 27 0.70 -8.98 1.24
C GLN A 27 2.02 -9.10 2.01
N GLY A 28 2.67 -10.25 1.91
CA GLY A 28 3.94 -10.47 2.56
C GLY A 28 4.74 -11.60 1.95
N GLY A 29 5.96 -11.73 2.43
CA GLY A 29 6.89 -12.75 2.00
C GLY A 29 8.17 -12.75 2.81
N ALA A 30 9.18 -13.43 2.27
CA ALA A 30 10.51 -13.46 2.89
C ALA A 30 11.60 -13.28 1.84
N LEU A 31 12.53 -12.37 2.10
CA LEU A 31 13.78 -12.25 1.37
C LEU A 31 14.75 -13.32 1.90
N ALA A 32 15.38 -14.07 1.02
CA ALA A 32 16.35 -15.11 1.33
C ALA A 32 17.56 -14.57 2.12
N SER A 33 18.44 -15.44 2.62
CA SER A 33 19.56 -15.06 3.47
C SER A 33 20.66 -14.25 2.77
N SER A 34 20.74 -14.28 1.43
CA SER A 34 21.70 -13.47 0.67
C SER A 34 21.54 -11.98 0.97
N PRO A 35 22.64 -11.19 1.10
CA PRO A 35 22.57 -9.73 1.22
C PRO A 35 21.81 -9.06 0.06
N TYR A 36 21.86 -9.65 -1.12
CA TYR A 36 21.27 -9.12 -2.35
C TYR A 36 19.95 -9.80 -2.72
N ALA A 37 19.32 -10.49 -1.77
CA ALA A 37 18.02 -11.11 -2.01
C ALA A 37 16.98 -10.07 -2.37
N THR A 38 16.25 -10.35 -3.45
CA THR A 38 15.14 -9.55 -3.96
C THR A 38 13.88 -10.38 -4.10
N GLN A 39 12.73 -9.75 -4.09
CA GLN A 39 11.44 -10.35 -4.42
C GLN A 39 10.66 -9.36 -5.27
N SER A 40 10.12 -9.84 -6.39
CA SER A 40 9.32 -9.02 -7.29
C SER A 40 7.85 -9.40 -7.26
N TRP A 41 7.00 -8.39 -7.45
CA TRP A 41 5.55 -8.49 -7.55
C TRP A 41 5.08 -7.67 -8.74
N LEU A 42 4.06 -8.17 -9.42
CA LEU A 42 3.32 -7.44 -10.44
C LEU A 42 1.99 -7.01 -9.86
N ILE A 43 1.73 -5.71 -9.83
CA ILE A 43 0.47 -5.13 -9.38
C ILE A 43 -0.21 -4.51 -10.60
N THR A 44 -1.46 -4.91 -10.88
CA THR A 44 -2.24 -4.35 -11.98
C THR A 44 -3.37 -3.51 -11.42
N CYS A 45 -3.38 -2.23 -11.80
CA CYS A 45 -4.45 -1.31 -11.48
C CYS A 45 -5.42 -1.19 -12.66
N TYR A 46 -6.72 -1.20 -12.39
CA TYR A 46 -7.76 -1.11 -13.43
C TYR A 46 -9.04 -0.46 -12.88
N ASP A 47 -9.88 0.04 -13.77
CA ASP A 47 -11.20 0.56 -13.42
C ASP A 47 -12.15 -0.61 -13.08
N ASP A 48 -12.66 -0.63 -11.86
CA ASP A 48 -13.66 -1.60 -11.36
C ASP A 48 -15.07 -0.98 -11.21
N GLY A 49 -15.27 0.22 -11.76
CA GLY A 49 -16.48 1.02 -11.62
C GLY A 49 -16.31 2.24 -10.71
N ASN A 50 -15.17 2.38 -10.03
CA ASN A 50 -14.82 3.53 -9.19
C ASN A 50 -13.94 4.57 -9.92
N GLY A 51 -13.81 4.42 -11.24
CA GLY A 51 -12.99 5.22 -12.13
C GLY A 51 -11.59 4.63 -12.36
N PRO A 52 -10.91 5.07 -13.44
CA PRO A 52 -9.58 4.60 -13.77
C PRO A 52 -8.58 4.94 -12.66
N ALA A 53 -7.59 4.08 -12.45
CA ALA A 53 -6.56 4.34 -11.49
C ALA A 53 -5.71 5.55 -11.90
N ALA A 54 -5.47 6.47 -10.98
CA ALA A 54 -4.52 7.57 -11.13
C ALA A 54 -3.15 7.19 -10.56
N SER A 55 -3.13 6.41 -9.46
CA SER A 55 -1.92 6.06 -8.74
C SER A 55 -2.02 4.70 -8.06
N LEU A 56 -0.84 4.13 -7.75
CA LEU A 56 -0.66 3.01 -6.83
C LEU A 56 -0.05 3.54 -5.52
N TYR A 57 -0.76 3.39 -4.40
CA TYR A 57 -0.25 3.60 -3.05
C TYR A 57 0.40 2.34 -2.53
N PHE A 58 1.49 2.48 -1.75
CA PHE A 58 2.12 1.37 -1.05
C PHE A 58 2.94 1.82 0.16
N ASP A 59 3.12 0.92 1.10
CA ASP A 59 4.07 0.98 2.21
C ASP A 59 4.69 -0.40 2.46
N VAL A 60 5.72 -0.49 3.30
CA VAL A 60 6.38 -1.75 3.63
C VAL A 60 6.70 -1.84 5.12
N LYS A 61 6.80 -3.07 5.63
CA LYS A 61 7.17 -3.38 7.00
C LYS A 61 8.20 -4.50 7.04
N ALA A 62 9.31 -4.27 7.76
CA ALA A 62 10.32 -5.26 8.07
C ALA A 62 9.94 -6.00 9.38
N SER A 63 9.60 -7.29 9.29
CA SER A 63 8.93 -8.00 10.39
C SER A 63 9.81 -8.95 11.19
N THR A 64 11.07 -9.20 10.80
CA THR A 64 11.95 -10.14 11.52
C THR A 64 12.64 -9.48 12.71
N PRO A 65 12.32 -9.86 13.96
CA PRO A 65 12.97 -9.26 15.13
C PRO A 65 14.49 -9.45 15.15
N GLY A 66 15.21 -8.50 15.75
CA GLY A 66 16.65 -8.60 16.01
C GLY A 66 17.56 -8.43 14.78
N ARG A 67 17.01 -8.09 13.60
CA ARG A 67 17.82 -7.77 12.41
C ARG A 67 18.34 -6.33 12.48
N LYS A 68 19.56 -6.12 11.98
CA LYS A 68 20.21 -4.80 11.87
C LYS A 68 20.04 -4.19 10.48
N PHE A 69 19.01 -4.60 9.77
CA PHE A 69 18.65 -4.12 8.44
C PHE A 69 17.13 -4.12 8.28
N GLY A 70 16.64 -3.29 7.38
CA GLY A 70 15.24 -3.13 7.06
C GLY A 70 14.89 -3.67 5.69
N VAL A 71 13.80 -3.16 5.12
CA VAL A 71 13.31 -3.48 3.78
C VAL A 71 12.94 -2.20 3.04
N THR A 72 13.32 -2.12 1.77
CA THR A 72 12.86 -1.11 0.83
C THR A 72 11.89 -1.75 -0.15
N ALA A 73 10.77 -1.09 -0.39
CA ALA A 73 9.88 -1.35 -1.52
C ALA A 73 10.08 -0.26 -2.58
N THR A 74 10.32 -0.67 -3.81
CA THR A 74 10.44 0.21 -4.97
C THR A 74 9.39 -0.19 -5.99
N VAL A 75 8.59 0.75 -6.45
CA VAL A 75 7.59 0.54 -7.51
C VAL A 75 7.98 1.35 -8.73
N SER A 76 7.92 0.71 -9.91
CA SER A 76 8.23 1.35 -11.18
C SER A 76 7.16 1.08 -12.23
N LYS A 77 6.93 2.07 -13.12
CA LYS A 77 6.07 1.98 -14.30
C LYS A 77 6.46 3.03 -15.32
N ASN A 78 6.67 2.62 -16.58
CA ASN A 78 6.95 3.53 -17.71
C ASN A 78 8.09 4.52 -17.47
N GLY A 79 9.16 4.09 -16.77
CA GLY A 79 10.31 4.94 -16.43
C GLY A 79 10.11 5.85 -15.20
N ALA A 80 8.92 5.93 -14.63
CA ALA A 80 8.68 6.56 -13.34
C ALA A 80 8.92 5.57 -12.20
N GLU A 81 9.38 6.07 -11.06
CA GLU A 81 9.69 5.24 -9.89
C GLU A 81 9.35 5.96 -8.58
N ALA A 82 8.90 5.21 -7.58
CA ALA A 82 8.76 5.66 -6.21
C ALA A 82 9.26 4.57 -5.26
N SER A 83 9.83 4.96 -4.13
CA SER A 83 10.32 4.00 -3.13
C SER A 83 10.06 4.46 -1.71
N THR A 84 9.93 3.49 -0.81
CA THR A 84 9.82 3.72 0.63
C THR A 84 10.57 2.64 1.39
N THR A 85 11.07 2.97 2.57
CA THR A 85 11.91 2.08 3.38
C THR A 85 11.43 2.02 4.82
N ASP A 86 11.25 0.81 5.33
CA ASP A 86 11.23 0.55 6.76
C ASP A 86 12.65 0.17 7.20
N PRO A 87 13.38 1.06 7.87
CA PRO A 87 14.78 0.82 8.24
C PRO A 87 14.93 -0.05 9.49
N LYS A 88 13.84 -0.23 10.27
CA LYS A 88 13.91 -0.86 11.59
C LYS A 88 13.07 -2.12 11.66
N SER A 89 13.74 -3.25 11.63
CA SER A 89 13.09 -4.56 11.65
C SER A 89 12.54 -4.95 13.03
N GLY A 90 11.36 -5.59 13.00
CA GLY A 90 10.76 -6.25 14.18
C GLY A 90 9.99 -5.33 15.11
N ASP A 91 9.83 -4.06 14.80
CA ASP A 91 8.87 -3.20 15.48
C ASP A 91 7.49 -3.25 14.80
N ARG A 92 6.54 -2.45 15.28
CA ARG A 92 5.19 -2.41 14.73
C ARG A 92 5.00 -1.27 13.72
N ILE A 93 6.04 -0.48 13.46
CA ILE A 93 5.99 0.71 12.62
C ILE A 93 6.23 0.26 11.16
N ARG A 94 5.45 0.82 10.25
CA ARG A 94 5.61 0.66 8.79
C ARG A 94 6.43 1.83 8.24
N SER A 95 6.96 1.69 7.05
CA SER A 95 7.51 2.83 6.32
C SER A 95 6.45 3.93 6.10
N PRO A 96 6.84 5.17 5.82
CA PRO A 96 5.91 6.16 5.28
C PRO A 96 5.23 5.61 4.02
N GLY A 97 3.91 5.83 3.90
CA GLY A 97 3.18 5.50 2.68
C GLY A 97 3.57 6.45 1.54
N VAL A 98 3.71 5.91 0.33
CA VAL A 98 4.01 6.69 -0.88
C VAL A 98 3.10 6.25 -2.02
N SER A 99 2.94 7.12 -3.02
CA SER A 99 2.15 6.82 -4.22
C SER A 99 2.98 7.08 -5.48
N LEU A 100 2.85 6.18 -6.47
CA LEU A 100 3.34 6.40 -7.82
C LEU A 100 2.16 6.74 -8.74
N THR A 101 2.12 7.97 -9.25
CA THR A 101 1.09 8.44 -10.16
C THR A 101 1.47 8.09 -11.59
N ALA A 102 0.88 7.01 -12.13
CA ALA A 102 1.21 6.50 -13.46
C ALA A 102 0.01 5.84 -14.20
N GLY A 103 -1.23 6.01 -13.69
CA GLY A 103 -2.47 5.55 -14.35
C GLY A 103 -2.70 4.04 -14.26
N ASP A 104 -3.72 3.57 -15.00
CA ASP A 104 -4.07 2.14 -15.10
C ASP A 104 -2.93 1.28 -15.67
N GLY A 105 -2.97 -0.01 -15.37
CA GLY A 105 -2.09 -1.04 -15.92
C GLY A 105 -1.06 -1.56 -14.92
N GLU A 106 0.00 -2.16 -15.42
CA GLU A 106 0.98 -2.92 -14.64
C GLU A 106 2.04 -2.05 -13.99
N TYR A 107 2.27 -2.28 -12.70
CA TYR A 107 3.34 -1.74 -11.88
C TYR A 107 4.25 -2.88 -11.43
N ASN A 108 5.56 -2.69 -11.54
CA ASN A 108 6.54 -3.63 -11.01
C ASN A 108 6.99 -3.18 -9.63
N MET A 109 6.74 -3.98 -8.60
CA MET A 109 7.23 -3.74 -7.25
C MET A 109 8.40 -4.68 -6.95
N THR A 110 9.49 -4.14 -6.43
CA THR A 110 10.66 -4.90 -5.98
C THR A 110 10.93 -4.63 -4.51
N LEU A 111 11.04 -5.69 -3.72
CA LEU A 111 11.45 -5.66 -2.32
C LEU A 111 12.92 -6.03 -2.22
N THR A 112 13.69 -5.22 -1.48
CA THR A 112 15.12 -5.44 -1.23
C THR A 112 15.44 -5.19 0.23
N LYS A 113 16.57 -5.73 0.69
CA LYS A 113 17.07 -5.42 2.03
C LYS A 113 17.68 -4.03 2.06
N ALA A 114 17.41 -3.30 3.15
CA ALA A 114 17.88 -1.93 3.35
C ALA A 114 18.88 -1.85 4.50
N LYS A 115 20.03 -1.22 4.30
CA LYS A 115 20.96 -0.88 5.38
C LYS A 115 20.34 0.19 6.28
N THR A 116 20.47 0.02 7.61
CA THR A 116 20.04 1.05 8.57
C THR A 116 20.94 2.29 8.54
N LYS A 117 22.17 2.13 8.07
CA LYS A 117 23.16 3.21 7.83
C LYS A 117 23.91 2.93 6.53
N PRO A 118 24.13 3.95 5.68
CA PRO A 118 24.75 3.76 4.34
C PRO A 118 26.15 3.15 4.37
N ASN A 119 26.93 3.42 5.41
CA ASN A 119 28.32 2.97 5.55
C ASN A 119 28.47 1.55 6.12
N LEU A 120 27.37 0.86 6.44
CA LEU A 120 27.45 -0.52 6.89
C LEU A 120 27.88 -1.45 5.75
N PRO A 121 28.72 -2.48 6.03
CA PRO A 121 29.10 -3.46 5.00
C PRO A 121 27.88 -4.31 4.61
N ASP A 122 27.87 -4.84 3.37
CA ASP A 122 26.77 -5.67 2.86
C ASP A 122 26.59 -6.97 3.66
N SER A 123 27.65 -7.42 4.34
CA SER A 123 27.59 -8.57 5.24
C SER A 123 26.57 -8.39 6.38
N THR A 124 26.20 -7.15 6.75
CA THR A 124 25.16 -6.88 7.74
C THR A 124 23.77 -7.26 7.25
N LEU A 125 23.55 -7.37 5.94
CA LEU A 125 22.30 -7.74 5.30
C LEU A 125 22.09 -9.27 5.24
N LYS A 126 23.03 -10.08 5.76
CA LYS A 126 22.89 -11.53 5.80
C LYS A 126 21.75 -11.98 6.73
N GLY A 127 21.04 -13.02 6.31
CA GLY A 127 19.92 -13.60 7.04
C GLY A 127 18.58 -13.32 6.39
N THR A 128 17.62 -14.19 6.63
CA THR A 128 16.25 -14.07 6.11
C THR A 128 15.54 -12.86 6.72
N MET A 129 14.76 -12.14 5.92
CA MET A 129 13.91 -11.04 6.34
C MET A 129 12.46 -11.32 5.94
N VAL A 130 11.58 -11.50 6.91
CA VAL A 130 10.13 -11.50 6.69
C VAL A 130 9.67 -10.05 6.54
N TYR A 131 8.84 -9.80 5.54
CA TYR A 131 8.27 -8.49 5.26
C TYR A 131 6.78 -8.57 5.01
N GLY A 132 6.08 -7.47 5.23
CA GLY A 132 4.72 -7.23 4.77
C GLY A 132 4.67 -5.90 4.02
N PHE A 133 3.71 -5.73 3.13
CA PHE A 133 3.43 -4.46 2.49
C PHE A 133 1.93 -4.29 2.28
N THR A 134 1.49 -3.04 2.37
CA THR A 134 0.13 -2.64 2.02
C THR A 134 0.16 -2.00 0.65
N TYR A 135 -0.86 -2.22 -0.17
CA TYR A 135 -0.97 -1.61 -1.49
C TYR A 135 -2.42 -1.43 -1.88
N HIS A 136 -2.70 -0.41 -2.68
CA HIS A 136 -3.99 -0.24 -3.34
C HIS A 136 -3.90 0.77 -4.48
N CYS A 137 -4.69 0.51 -5.52
CA CYS A 137 -4.87 1.46 -6.61
C CYS A 137 -5.91 2.51 -6.22
N GLN A 138 -5.68 3.76 -6.59
CA GLN A 138 -6.56 4.90 -6.29
C GLN A 138 -6.91 5.66 -7.58
N SER A 139 -8.19 5.98 -7.75
CA SER A 139 -8.64 6.89 -8.80
C SER A 139 -8.24 8.35 -8.50
N ALA A 140 -8.44 9.25 -9.44
CA ALA A 140 -8.16 10.68 -9.26
C ALA A 140 -8.99 11.34 -8.13
N SER A 141 -10.15 10.77 -7.78
CA SER A 141 -10.96 11.20 -6.64
C SER A 141 -10.46 10.65 -5.29
N GLY A 142 -9.45 9.79 -5.28
CA GLY A 142 -8.94 9.09 -4.09
C GLY A 142 -9.74 7.84 -3.72
N ALA A 143 -10.75 7.45 -4.49
CA ALA A 143 -11.46 6.19 -4.27
C ALA A 143 -10.55 5.00 -4.62
N HIS A 144 -10.69 3.89 -3.89
CA HIS A 144 -10.05 2.63 -4.27
C HIS A 144 -10.62 2.14 -5.58
N THR A 145 -9.77 1.61 -6.45
CA THR A 145 -10.16 1.01 -7.72
C THR A 145 -9.51 -0.35 -7.88
N GLY A 146 -9.85 -1.09 -8.92
CA GLY A 146 -9.48 -2.48 -9.11
C GLY A 146 -7.98 -2.74 -9.01
N THR A 147 -7.62 -3.73 -8.20
CA THR A 147 -6.23 -4.09 -7.91
C THR A 147 -6.05 -5.60 -7.97
N LEU A 148 -5.13 -6.08 -8.81
CA LEU A 148 -4.66 -7.47 -8.85
C LEU A 148 -3.19 -7.53 -8.50
N ILE A 149 -2.75 -8.64 -7.89
CA ILE A 149 -1.34 -8.85 -7.56
C ILE A 149 -0.89 -10.27 -7.87
N ASN A 150 0.30 -10.39 -8.43
CA ASN A 150 0.97 -11.66 -8.71
C ASN A 150 2.43 -11.60 -8.26
N ARG A 151 2.90 -12.67 -7.62
CA ARG A 151 4.32 -12.84 -7.29
C ARG A 151 5.08 -13.28 -8.55
N ARG A 152 6.25 -12.69 -8.78
CA ARG A 152 7.19 -13.06 -9.87
C ARG A 152 8.44 -13.74 -9.33
#